data_6145b2be3e58dc567c53c8ec5142e62f
#
_entry.id   6145b2be3e58dc567c53c8ec5142e62f
#
_cell.length_a   1.000
_cell.length_b   1.000
_cell.length_c   1.000
_cell.angle_alpha   90.00
_cell.angle_beta   90.00
_cell.angle_gamma   90.00
#
_symmetry.space_group_name_H-M   'P 1'
#
loop_
_entity.id
_entity.type
_entity.pdbx_description
1 polymer ?
#
loop_
_entity_poly.entity_id
_entity_poly.type
_entity_poly.pdbx_seq_one_letter_code
_entity_poly.pdbx_strand_id
1 'polypeptide(L)'
;MRKLFSIYKHDFKPSVLTATVLHFLVDYISISVLVNSSLGVNAETAGLYAVIYDFLAFATQPLVGVVADFLHKEKYFVLGSIALLLIGFFIPFSYVALGFVGIGNALFHVFAGKNAMDESEKSAPLGVFISTGALGLSLALNYSLPRLRYVFLALLVVLGALYFYLRLKEEPLVREEQAKASPKAKKNVYLIPIILVSLGVLIRAVLGYLPT
;
A
#
# COMPACT_ATOMS: atom_id res chain seq x y z
N MET A 1 3.55 -23.00 21.68
CA MET A 1 2.64 -22.39 20.69
C MET A 1 1.42 -21.69 21.33
N ARG A 2 0.58 -22.32 22.15
CA ARG A 2 -0.61 -21.67 22.76
C ARG A 2 -0.31 -20.36 23.54
N LYS A 3 0.80 -20.29 24.30
CA LYS A 3 1.22 -19.06 25.01
C LYS A 3 1.61 -17.93 24.03
N LEU A 4 2.24 -18.25 22.90
CA LEU A 4 2.63 -17.25 21.90
C LEU A 4 1.38 -16.61 21.27
N PHE A 5 0.39 -17.42 20.89
CA PHE A 5 -0.87 -16.93 20.31
C PHE A 5 -1.70 -16.09 21.31
N SER A 6 -1.65 -16.41 22.62
CA SER A 6 -2.37 -15.62 23.62
C SER A 6 -1.79 -14.22 23.81
N ILE A 7 -0.47 -14.05 23.59
CA ILE A 7 0.22 -12.76 23.72
C ILE A 7 -0.21 -11.78 22.61
N TYR A 8 -0.60 -12.29 21.41
CA TYR A 8 -0.95 -11.49 20.26
C TYR A 8 -2.45 -11.41 19.98
N LYS A 9 -3.30 -12.00 20.81
CA LYS A 9 -4.75 -12.09 20.58
C LYS A 9 -5.43 -10.73 20.38
N HIS A 10 -4.91 -9.69 21.03
CA HIS A 10 -5.44 -8.31 20.95
C HIS A 10 -4.75 -7.46 19.87
N ASP A 11 -3.57 -7.89 19.38
CA ASP A 11 -2.79 -7.13 18.42
C ASP A 11 -3.18 -7.43 16.95
N PHE A 12 -3.88 -8.54 16.70
CA PHE A 12 -4.37 -8.91 15.37
C PHE A 12 -5.88 -8.73 15.28
N LYS A 13 -6.34 -7.49 15.24
CA LYS A 13 -7.76 -7.18 15.00
C LYS A 13 -8.20 -7.70 13.63
N PRO A 14 -9.48 -8.05 13.42
CA PRO A 14 -10.00 -8.50 12.14
C PRO A 14 -9.73 -7.53 11.01
N SER A 15 -9.80 -6.21 11.22
CA SER A 15 -9.46 -5.22 10.21
C SER A 15 -7.98 -5.25 9.81
N VAL A 16 -7.06 -5.46 10.77
CA VAL A 16 -5.62 -5.57 10.50
C VAL A 16 -5.32 -6.82 9.68
N LEU A 17 -5.94 -7.97 10.03
CA LEU A 17 -5.80 -9.20 9.26
C LEU A 17 -6.35 -9.04 7.84
N THR A 18 -7.51 -8.39 7.70
CA THR A 18 -8.09 -8.12 6.38
C THR A 18 -7.21 -7.17 5.57
N ALA A 19 -6.66 -6.11 6.19
CA ALA A 19 -5.72 -5.20 5.55
C ALA A 19 -4.44 -5.93 5.10
N THR A 20 -3.98 -6.91 5.86
CA THR A 20 -2.82 -7.76 5.53
C THR A 20 -3.06 -8.56 4.25
N VAL A 21 -4.22 -9.19 4.12
CA VAL A 21 -4.59 -9.91 2.89
C VAL A 21 -4.81 -8.95 1.72
N LEU A 22 -5.44 -7.80 1.99
CA LEU A 22 -5.60 -6.74 0.99
C LEU A 22 -4.26 -6.25 0.47
N HIS A 23 -3.24 -6.13 1.32
CA HIS A 23 -1.90 -5.69 0.89
C HIS A 23 -1.29 -6.61 -0.16
N PHE A 24 -1.39 -7.93 0.06
CA PHE A 24 -1.02 -8.92 -0.96
C PHE A 24 -1.74 -8.67 -2.29
N LEU A 25 -3.07 -8.46 -2.25
CA LEU A 25 -3.88 -8.26 -3.44
C LEU A 25 -3.58 -6.94 -4.15
N VAL A 26 -3.40 -5.86 -3.39
CA VAL A 26 -3.06 -4.53 -3.91
C VAL A 26 -1.75 -4.58 -4.69
N ASP A 27 -0.70 -5.15 -4.10
CA ASP A 27 0.59 -5.24 -4.76
C ASP A 27 0.56 -6.19 -5.96
N TYR A 28 -0.12 -7.34 -5.84
CA TYR A 28 -0.30 -8.24 -6.97
C TYR A 28 -1.01 -7.56 -8.14
N ILE A 29 -2.13 -6.87 -7.90
CA ILE A 29 -2.90 -6.21 -8.95
C ILE A 29 -2.09 -5.06 -9.58
N SER A 30 -1.45 -4.23 -8.77
CA SER A 30 -0.65 -3.10 -9.25
C SER A 30 0.48 -3.56 -10.16
N ILE A 31 1.25 -4.56 -9.73
CA ILE A 31 2.33 -5.14 -10.54
C ILE A 31 1.80 -5.90 -11.75
N SER A 32 0.65 -6.57 -11.65
CA SER A 32 0.02 -7.20 -12.81
C SER A 32 -0.37 -6.19 -13.89
N VAL A 33 -0.80 -4.98 -13.52
CA VAL A 33 -1.07 -3.89 -14.47
C VAL A 33 0.23 -3.40 -15.10
N LEU A 34 1.29 -3.21 -14.32
CA LEU A 34 2.61 -2.82 -14.81
C LEU A 34 3.16 -3.86 -15.80
N VAL A 35 3.18 -5.13 -15.44
CA VAL A 35 3.65 -6.23 -16.30
C VAL A 35 2.84 -6.28 -17.59
N ASN A 36 1.51 -6.21 -17.49
CA ASN A 36 0.64 -6.22 -18.67
C ASN A 36 0.86 -5.00 -19.58
N SER A 37 1.08 -3.83 -19.02
CA SER A 37 1.40 -2.60 -19.76
C SER A 37 2.75 -2.69 -20.47
N SER A 38 3.68 -3.47 -19.92
CA SER A 38 5.02 -3.67 -20.48
C SER A 38 5.08 -4.74 -21.56
N LEU A 39 4.01 -5.50 -21.79
CA LEU A 39 3.97 -6.51 -22.84
C LEU A 39 3.92 -5.87 -24.23
N GLY A 40 4.83 -6.30 -25.11
CA GLY A 40 4.87 -5.87 -26.52
C GLY A 40 5.47 -4.47 -26.76
N VAL A 41 6.01 -3.81 -25.73
CA VAL A 41 6.78 -2.56 -25.86
C VAL A 41 8.28 -2.84 -25.79
N ASN A 42 9.10 -1.90 -26.24
CA ASN A 42 10.56 -2.01 -26.12
C ASN A 42 11.02 -1.85 -24.66
N ALA A 43 12.25 -2.26 -24.36
CA ALA A 43 12.81 -2.24 -23.00
C ALA A 43 12.85 -0.83 -22.38
N GLU A 44 13.11 0.19 -23.20
CA GLU A 44 13.15 1.59 -22.75
C GLU A 44 11.76 2.04 -22.27
N THR A 45 10.71 1.77 -23.05
CA THR A 45 9.32 2.09 -22.67
C THR A 45 8.88 1.30 -21.44
N ALA A 46 9.22 0.01 -21.37
CA ALA A 46 8.92 -0.81 -20.19
C ALA A 46 9.62 -0.27 -18.93
N GLY A 47 10.88 0.13 -19.07
CA GLY A 47 11.62 0.79 -17.99
C GLY A 47 10.99 2.11 -17.55
N LEU A 48 10.54 2.93 -18.51
CA LEU A 48 9.82 4.17 -18.19
C LEU A 48 8.50 3.90 -17.42
N TYR A 49 7.75 2.89 -17.82
CA TYR A 49 6.53 2.47 -17.09
C TYR A 49 6.83 2.09 -15.64
N ALA A 50 7.90 1.32 -15.43
CA ALA A 50 8.32 0.93 -14.10
C ALA A 50 8.75 2.13 -13.25
N VAL A 51 9.53 3.06 -13.81
CA VAL A 51 9.95 4.30 -13.11
C VAL A 51 8.74 5.15 -12.72
N ILE A 52 7.77 5.33 -13.63
CA ILE A 52 6.53 6.08 -13.35
C ILE A 52 5.74 5.42 -12.23
N TYR A 53 5.55 4.10 -12.30
CA TYR A 53 4.85 3.35 -11.27
C TYR A 53 5.55 3.47 -9.91
N ASP A 54 6.86 3.20 -9.85
CA ASP A 54 7.64 3.24 -8.61
C ASP A 54 7.66 4.64 -8.00
N PHE A 55 7.77 5.68 -8.81
CA PHE A 55 7.67 7.05 -8.34
C PHE A 55 6.32 7.31 -7.67
N LEU A 56 5.22 6.97 -8.34
CA LEU A 56 3.88 7.23 -7.82
C LEU A 56 3.54 6.31 -6.64
N ALA A 57 3.94 5.05 -6.68
CA ALA A 57 3.59 4.07 -5.65
C ALA A 57 4.44 4.21 -4.38
N PHE A 58 5.71 4.60 -4.49
CA PHE A 58 6.62 4.58 -3.35
C PHE A 58 7.21 5.94 -3.00
N ALA A 59 7.68 6.74 -3.98
CA ALA A 59 8.30 8.02 -3.67
C ALA A 59 7.30 9.07 -3.15
N THR A 60 6.00 8.91 -3.42
CA THR A 60 4.95 9.80 -2.91
C THR A 60 4.46 9.43 -1.51
N GLN A 61 4.74 8.22 -1.00
CA GLN A 61 4.25 7.76 0.31
C GLN A 61 4.59 8.69 1.47
N PRO A 62 5.79 9.28 1.58
CA PRO A 62 6.08 10.22 2.65
C PRO A 62 5.17 11.45 2.65
N LEU A 63 4.80 11.95 1.46
CA LEU A 63 3.86 13.09 1.33
C LEU A 63 2.44 12.66 1.72
N VAL A 64 2.01 11.49 1.27
CA VAL A 64 0.72 10.89 1.66
C VAL A 64 0.68 10.65 3.18
N GLY A 65 1.80 10.25 3.79
CA GLY A 65 1.94 10.08 5.24
C GLY A 65 1.64 11.35 6.02
N VAL A 66 2.21 12.48 5.58
CA VAL A 66 1.88 13.79 6.18
C VAL A 66 0.39 14.09 6.10
N VAL A 67 -0.26 13.81 4.96
CA VAL A 67 -1.71 14.00 4.80
C VAL A 67 -2.50 13.06 5.73
N ALA A 68 -2.06 11.81 5.86
CA ALA A 68 -2.69 10.81 6.72
C ALA A 68 -2.66 11.20 8.20
N ASP A 69 -1.60 11.88 8.64
CA ASP A 69 -1.48 12.34 10.03
C ASP A 69 -2.48 13.45 10.38
N PHE A 70 -2.95 14.21 9.39
CA PHE A 70 -3.94 15.27 9.61
C PHE A 70 -5.39 14.82 9.42
N LEU A 71 -5.65 13.85 8.55
CA LEU A 71 -7.02 13.58 8.10
C LEU A 71 -7.79 12.58 8.95
N HIS A 72 -7.13 11.63 9.61
CA HIS A 72 -7.74 10.56 10.45
C HIS A 72 -8.95 9.87 9.80
N LYS A 73 -8.89 9.64 8.48
CA LYS A 73 -9.97 9.05 7.68
C LYS A 73 -9.52 7.78 6.95
N GLU A 74 -8.70 6.96 7.59
CA GLU A 74 -8.00 5.81 7.02
C GLU A 74 -8.91 4.90 6.22
N LYS A 75 -10.08 4.54 6.77
CA LYS A 75 -11.03 3.63 6.10
C LYS A 75 -11.54 4.13 4.75
N TYR A 76 -11.74 5.45 4.61
CA TYR A 76 -12.20 6.05 3.35
C TYR A 76 -11.09 6.13 2.31
N PHE A 77 -9.86 6.40 2.75
CA PHE A 77 -8.71 6.43 1.85
C PHE A 77 -8.32 5.03 1.38
N VAL A 78 -8.43 4.01 2.22
CA VAL A 78 -8.26 2.60 1.81
C VAL A 78 -9.33 2.21 0.79
N LEU A 79 -10.60 2.59 0.98
CA LEU A 79 -11.65 2.34 -0.01
C LEU A 79 -11.38 3.10 -1.32
N GLY A 80 -10.98 4.37 -1.23
CA GLY A 80 -10.58 5.19 -2.39
C GLY A 80 -9.39 4.61 -3.16
N SER A 81 -8.40 4.04 -2.44
CA SER A 81 -7.26 3.36 -3.06
C SER A 81 -7.70 2.15 -3.89
N ILE A 82 -8.61 1.33 -3.36
CA ILE A 82 -9.18 0.18 -4.08
C ILE A 82 -9.95 0.65 -5.32
N ALA A 83 -10.71 1.74 -5.23
CA ALA A 83 -11.41 2.31 -6.38
C ALA A 83 -10.43 2.77 -7.48
N LEU A 84 -9.31 3.42 -7.10
CA LEU A 84 -8.26 3.81 -8.06
C LEU A 84 -7.61 2.59 -8.72
N LEU A 85 -7.33 1.53 -7.96
CA LEU A 85 -6.80 0.28 -8.50
C LEU A 85 -7.77 -0.35 -9.52
N LEU A 86 -9.08 -0.38 -9.21
CA LEU A 86 -10.10 -0.86 -10.12
C LEU A 86 -10.14 -0.04 -11.41
N ILE A 87 -10.16 1.30 -11.30
CA ILE A 87 -10.16 2.19 -12.45
C ILE A 87 -8.91 1.92 -13.30
N GLY A 88 -7.71 1.92 -12.70
CA GLY A 88 -6.47 1.69 -13.42
C GLY A 88 -6.38 0.31 -14.07
N PHE A 89 -6.96 -0.72 -13.44
CA PHE A 89 -6.98 -2.07 -14.00
C PHE A 89 -7.74 -2.17 -15.34
N PHE A 90 -8.81 -1.39 -15.51
CA PHE A 90 -9.66 -1.41 -16.72
C PHE A 90 -9.29 -0.35 -17.76
N ILE A 91 -8.41 0.60 -17.44
CA ILE A 91 -7.97 1.60 -18.40
C ILE A 91 -7.01 0.99 -19.43
N PRO A 92 -7.28 1.15 -20.75
CA PRO A 92 -6.41 0.59 -21.81
C PRO A 92 -5.13 1.40 -22.05
N PHE A 93 -5.04 2.64 -21.55
CA PHE A 93 -3.91 3.54 -21.75
C PHE A 93 -2.88 3.35 -20.63
N SER A 94 -1.73 2.74 -20.94
CA SER A 94 -0.73 2.31 -19.95
C SER A 94 -0.29 3.43 -19.00
N TYR A 95 0.05 4.61 -19.47
CA TYR A 95 0.46 5.73 -18.60
C TYR A 95 -0.64 6.14 -17.62
N VAL A 96 -1.88 6.18 -18.08
CA VAL A 96 -3.03 6.56 -17.24
C VAL A 96 -3.33 5.44 -16.24
N ALA A 97 -3.30 4.19 -16.69
CA ALA A 97 -3.48 3.01 -15.83
C ALA A 97 -2.44 2.99 -14.70
N LEU A 98 -1.16 3.18 -15.04
CA LEU A 98 -0.06 3.22 -14.07
C LEU A 98 -0.18 4.42 -13.12
N GLY A 99 -0.69 5.56 -13.59
CA GLY A 99 -1.03 6.70 -12.75
C GLY A 99 -2.04 6.34 -11.66
N PHE A 100 -3.15 5.71 -12.05
CA PHE A 100 -4.19 5.30 -11.11
C PHE A 100 -3.72 4.22 -10.14
N VAL A 101 -3.07 3.15 -10.63
CA VAL A 101 -2.61 2.07 -9.75
C VAL A 101 -1.46 2.50 -8.86
N GLY A 102 -0.55 3.36 -9.32
CA GLY A 102 0.56 3.89 -8.51
C GLY A 102 0.06 4.75 -7.35
N ILE A 103 -0.84 5.70 -7.62
CA ILE A 103 -1.46 6.53 -6.58
C ILE A 103 -2.32 5.68 -5.64
N GLY A 104 -3.13 4.76 -6.19
CA GLY A 104 -3.94 3.84 -5.39
C GLY A 104 -3.07 2.99 -4.45
N ASN A 105 -1.95 2.46 -4.95
CA ASN A 105 -0.99 1.69 -4.17
C ASN A 105 -0.38 2.55 -3.04
N ALA A 106 0.08 3.77 -3.32
CA ALA A 106 0.63 4.67 -2.31
C ALA A 106 -0.37 4.99 -1.19
N LEU A 107 -1.62 5.30 -1.55
CA LEU A 107 -2.69 5.56 -0.58
C LEU A 107 -2.96 4.33 0.29
N PHE A 108 -3.05 3.14 -0.32
CA PHE A 108 -3.27 1.91 0.43
C PHE A 108 -2.14 1.66 1.43
N HIS A 109 -0.89 1.69 0.98
CA HIS A 109 0.28 1.43 1.84
C HIS A 109 0.30 2.33 3.07
N VAL A 110 0.07 3.63 2.87
CA VAL A 110 0.13 4.59 3.97
C VAL A 110 -1.07 4.44 4.91
N PHE A 111 -2.29 4.45 4.40
CA PHE A 111 -3.47 4.48 5.26
C PHE A 111 -3.78 3.11 5.90
N ALA A 112 -3.57 1.99 5.19
CA ALA A 112 -3.71 0.66 5.77
C ALA A 112 -2.54 0.31 6.68
N GLY A 113 -1.31 0.71 6.33
CA GLY A 113 -0.13 0.56 7.18
C GLY A 113 -0.24 1.36 8.47
N LYS A 114 -0.71 2.61 8.40
CA LYS A 114 -1.03 3.43 9.58
C LYS A 114 -2.05 2.74 10.46
N ASN A 115 -3.14 2.20 9.88
CA ASN A 115 -4.11 1.44 10.64
C ASN A 115 -3.49 0.23 11.34
N ALA A 116 -2.66 -0.56 10.65
CA ALA A 116 -1.98 -1.72 11.24
C ALA A 116 -1.05 -1.32 12.41
N MET A 117 -0.42 -0.15 12.30
CA MET A 117 0.45 0.41 13.32
C MET A 117 -0.35 0.98 14.51
N ASP A 118 -1.47 1.65 14.23
CA ASP A 118 -2.29 2.31 15.25
C ASP A 118 -3.12 1.33 16.09
N GLU A 119 -3.44 0.17 15.53
CA GLU A 119 -4.25 -0.86 16.17
C GLU A 119 -3.43 -1.92 16.94
N SER A 120 -2.12 -1.75 17.05
CA SER A 120 -1.23 -2.66 17.76
C SER A 120 -0.17 -1.93 18.56
N GLU A 121 0.10 -2.44 19.76
CA GLU A 121 1.24 -1.98 20.57
C GLU A 121 2.57 -2.63 20.15
N LYS A 122 2.51 -3.67 19.33
CA LYS A 122 3.66 -4.48 18.91
C LYS A 122 3.94 -4.34 17.41
N SER A 123 5.20 -4.54 17.05
CA SER A 123 5.64 -4.43 15.66
C SER A 123 5.25 -5.62 14.77
N ALA A 124 4.85 -6.77 15.37
CA ALA A 124 4.57 -7.98 14.60
C ALA A 124 3.42 -7.83 13.58
N PRO A 125 2.27 -7.20 13.91
CA PRO A 125 1.20 -6.99 12.93
C PRO A 125 1.64 -6.16 11.73
N LEU A 126 2.42 -5.10 11.96
CA LEU A 126 2.98 -4.29 10.88
C LEU A 126 3.98 -5.10 10.03
N GLY A 127 4.83 -5.91 10.66
CA GLY A 127 5.77 -6.79 9.95
C GLY A 127 5.06 -7.81 9.06
N VAL A 128 3.98 -8.43 9.55
CA VAL A 128 3.15 -9.35 8.76
C VAL A 128 2.45 -8.61 7.62
N PHE A 129 1.88 -7.43 7.88
CA PHE A 129 1.29 -6.57 6.85
C PHE A 129 2.27 -6.28 5.72
N ILE A 130 3.50 -5.84 6.03
CA ILE A 130 4.52 -5.51 5.02
C ILE A 130 4.94 -6.76 4.23
N SER A 131 5.17 -7.88 4.89
CA SER A 131 5.65 -9.10 4.24
C SER A 131 4.65 -9.68 3.23
N THR A 132 3.35 -9.54 3.46
CA THR A 132 2.33 -10.01 2.51
C THR A 132 2.30 -9.20 1.22
N GLY A 133 2.53 -7.89 1.27
CA GLY A 133 2.69 -7.07 0.07
C GLY A 133 3.88 -7.53 -0.76
N ALA A 134 5.03 -7.77 -0.14
CA ALA A 134 6.21 -8.30 -0.83
C ALA A 134 5.94 -9.65 -1.52
N LEU A 135 5.14 -10.52 -0.91
CA LEU A 135 4.70 -11.77 -1.54
C LEU A 135 3.80 -11.51 -2.76
N GLY A 136 2.85 -10.58 -2.66
CA GLY A 136 1.97 -10.20 -3.78
C GLY A 136 2.76 -9.66 -4.96
N LEU A 137 3.69 -8.74 -4.70
CA LEU A 137 4.61 -8.19 -5.69
C LEU A 137 5.44 -9.29 -6.37
N SER A 138 6.08 -10.16 -5.57
CA SER A 138 6.92 -11.24 -6.09
C SER A 138 6.11 -12.23 -6.93
N LEU A 139 4.91 -12.58 -6.50
CA LEU A 139 4.04 -13.48 -7.25
C LEU A 139 3.62 -12.87 -8.59
N ALA A 140 3.27 -11.59 -8.62
CA ALA A 140 2.88 -10.90 -9.84
C ALA A 140 4.01 -10.79 -10.87
N LEU A 141 5.24 -10.53 -10.41
CA LEU A 141 6.42 -10.47 -11.29
C LEU A 141 6.72 -11.83 -11.94
N ASN A 142 6.57 -12.92 -11.21
CA ASN A 142 6.93 -14.26 -11.68
C ASN A 142 5.76 -15.02 -12.33
N TYR A 143 4.52 -14.75 -11.90
CA TYR A 143 3.32 -15.52 -12.26
C TYR A 143 2.12 -14.60 -12.49
N SER A 144 2.26 -13.62 -13.42
CA SER A 144 1.13 -12.76 -13.83
C SER A 144 0.19 -13.51 -14.77
N LEU A 145 -0.59 -14.46 -14.21
CA LEU A 145 -1.55 -15.24 -14.98
C LEU A 145 -2.80 -14.43 -15.31
N PRO A 146 -3.22 -14.33 -16.60
CA PRO A 146 -4.36 -13.49 -16.99
C PRO A 146 -5.67 -13.79 -16.25
N ARG A 147 -5.95 -15.05 -15.95
CA ARG A 147 -7.17 -15.43 -15.21
C ARG A 147 -7.09 -15.12 -13.73
N LEU A 148 -5.92 -15.30 -13.13
CA LEU A 148 -5.72 -15.11 -11.68
C LEU A 148 -5.90 -13.65 -11.27
N ARG A 149 -5.48 -12.70 -12.12
CA ARG A 149 -5.66 -11.27 -11.85
C ARG A 149 -7.13 -10.86 -11.70
N TYR A 150 -8.06 -11.45 -12.45
CA TYR A 150 -9.49 -11.16 -12.30
C TYR A 150 -10.07 -11.76 -11.01
N VAL A 151 -9.61 -12.96 -10.62
CA VAL A 151 -9.99 -13.57 -9.33
C VAL A 151 -9.50 -12.70 -8.17
N PHE A 152 -8.26 -12.25 -8.22
CA PHE A 152 -7.70 -11.39 -7.18
C PHE A 152 -8.35 -10.01 -7.17
N LEU A 153 -8.72 -9.47 -8.33
CA LEU A 153 -9.50 -8.24 -8.40
C LEU A 153 -10.86 -8.37 -7.72
N ALA A 154 -11.58 -9.47 -7.96
CA ALA A 154 -12.85 -9.74 -7.29
C ALA A 154 -12.67 -9.88 -5.77
N LEU A 155 -11.63 -10.61 -5.33
CA LEU A 155 -11.28 -10.72 -3.91
C LEU A 155 -10.91 -9.36 -3.29
N LEU A 156 -10.18 -8.51 -4.02
CA LEU A 156 -9.84 -7.15 -3.59
C LEU A 156 -11.10 -6.33 -3.26
N VAL A 157 -12.13 -6.40 -4.12
CA VAL A 157 -13.40 -5.70 -3.91
C VAL A 157 -14.13 -6.24 -2.68
N VAL A 158 -14.27 -7.56 -2.59
CA VAL A 158 -14.99 -8.22 -1.49
C VAL A 158 -14.30 -7.93 -0.14
N LEU A 159 -12.99 -8.12 -0.08
CA LEU A 159 -12.23 -7.88 1.15
C LEU A 159 -12.11 -6.38 1.47
N GLY A 160 -12.11 -5.51 0.46
CA GLY A 160 -12.19 -4.06 0.66
C GLY A 160 -13.49 -3.63 1.33
N ALA A 161 -14.62 -4.19 0.87
CA ALA A 161 -15.92 -3.96 1.51
C ALA A 161 -15.96 -4.53 2.94
N LEU A 162 -15.39 -5.72 3.15
CA LEU A 162 -15.26 -6.32 4.47
C LEU A 162 -14.40 -5.47 5.41
N TYR A 163 -13.24 -5.01 4.93
CA TYR A 163 -12.36 -4.11 5.70
C TYR A 163 -13.11 -2.84 6.13
N PHE A 164 -13.79 -2.19 5.20
CA PHE A 164 -14.57 -0.99 5.49
C PHE A 164 -15.65 -1.25 6.54
N TYR A 165 -16.40 -2.36 6.41
CA TYR A 165 -17.40 -2.77 7.37
C TYR A 165 -16.82 -3.03 8.77
N LEU A 166 -15.69 -3.75 8.85
CA LEU A 166 -15.00 -4.01 10.10
C LEU A 166 -14.55 -2.69 10.77
N ARG A 167 -13.99 -1.77 9.98
CA ARG A 167 -13.58 -0.44 10.49
C ARG A 167 -14.73 0.49 10.88
N LEU A 168 -15.94 0.18 10.49
CA LEU A 168 -17.14 0.88 11.01
C LEU A 168 -17.55 0.35 12.39
N LYS A 169 -17.24 -0.92 12.69
CA LYS A 169 -17.65 -1.59 13.93
C LYS A 169 -16.57 -1.63 15.00
N GLU A 170 -15.31 -1.59 14.63
CA GLU A 170 -14.22 -1.58 15.60
C GLU A 170 -14.12 -0.22 16.26
N GLU A 171 -14.16 -0.21 17.60
CA GLU A 171 -13.84 0.99 18.35
C GLU A 171 -12.35 1.31 18.16
N PRO A 172 -11.99 2.57 17.85
CA PRO A 172 -10.60 2.97 17.80
C PRO A 172 -9.97 2.72 19.17
N LEU A 173 -8.77 2.14 19.19
CA LEU A 173 -7.96 2.15 20.41
C LEU A 173 -7.72 3.61 20.77
N VAL A 174 -8.24 4.04 21.93
CA VAL A 174 -8.20 5.44 22.34
C VAL A 174 -6.74 5.86 22.52
N ARG A 175 -6.20 6.50 21.51
CA ARG A 175 -4.87 7.16 21.54
C ARG A 175 -4.93 8.59 22.08
N GLU A 176 -6.00 8.94 22.83
CA GLU A 176 -6.12 10.29 23.42
C GLU A 176 -4.94 10.66 24.32
N GLU A 177 -4.34 9.70 25.00
CA GLU A 177 -3.19 9.96 25.88
C GLU A 177 -1.90 10.19 25.07
N GLN A 178 -1.70 9.51 23.94
CA GLN A 178 -0.51 9.70 23.08
C GLN A 178 -0.57 10.98 22.24
N ALA A 179 -1.74 11.41 21.82
CA ALA A 179 -1.91 12.68 21.14
C ALA A 179 -1.59 13.89 22.04
N LYS A 180 -1.81 13.75 23.37
CA LYS A 180 -1.42 14.78 24.35
C LYS A 180 0.08 14.75 24.70
N ALA A 181 0.75 13.62 24.52
CA ALA A 181 2.18 13.43 24.81
C ALA A 181 3.12 13.71 23.64
N SER A 182 2.58 13.86 22.41
CA SER A 182 3.41 14.22 21.26
C SER A 182 3.93 15.65 21.44
N PRO A 183 5.25 15.86 21.59
CA PRO A 183 5.79 17.21 21.59
C PRO A 183 5.37 17.86 20.27
N LYS A 184 4.91 19.12 20.33
CA LYS A 184 4.59 19.93 19.13
C LYS A 184 5.80 19.88 18.19
N ALA A 185 5.81 18.92 17.29
CA ALA A 185 6.90 18.70 16.37
C ALA A 185 7.06 19.97 15.55
N LYS A 186 8.25 20.56 15.60
CA LYS A 186 8.58 21.73 14.79
C LYS A 186 8.33 21.35 13.34
N LYS A 187 7.42 22.06 12.69
CA LYS A 187 6.86 21.78 11.36
C LYS A 187 7.91 21.47 10.27
N ASN A 188 9.16 21.85 10.48
CA ASN A 188 10.24 21.72 9.51
C ASN A 188 11.16 20.51 9.74
N VAL A 189 11.00 19.75 10.85
CA VAL A 189 11.92 18.64 11.18
C VAL A 189 11.75 17.45 10.23
N TYR A 190 10.56 17.28 9.66
CA TYR A 190 10.27 16.13 8.80
C TYR A 190 10.49 16.38 7.30
N LEU A 191 10.61 17.63 6.85
CA LEU A 191 10.72 17.94 5.43
C LEU A 191 11.98 17.36 4.79
N ILE A 192 13.13 17.51 5.43
CA ILE A 192 14.41 17.00 4.93
C ILE A 192 14.41 15.46 4.86
N PRO A 193 14.04 14.70 5.91
CA PRO A 193 13.89 13.25 5.83
C PRO A 193 12.94 12.80 4.74
N ILE A 194 11.79 13.46 4.57
CA ILE A 194 10.80 13.15 3.52
C ILE A 194 11.45 13.28 2.13
N ILE A 195 12.10 14.41 1.86
CA ILE A 195 12.78 14.66 0.57
C ILE A 195 13.87 13.60 0.33
N LEU A 196 14.69 13.29 1.33
CA LEU A 196 15.78 12.34 1.20
C LEU A 196 15.26 10.91 0.93
N VAL A 197 14.20 10.47 1.63
CA VAL A 197 13.59 9.16 1.40
C VAL A 197 12.96 9.09 0.02
N SER A 198 12.18 10.10 -0.38
CA SER A 198 11.56 10.15 -1.71
C SER A 198 12.61 10.15 -2.82
N LEU A 199 13.69 10.90 -2.66
CA LEU A 199 14.81 10.93 -3.59
C LEU A 199 15.55 9.58 -3.65
N GLY A 200 15.79 8.95 -2.51
CA GLY A 200 16.41 7.62 -2.43
C GLY A 200 15.58 6.55 -3.15
N VAL A 201 14.26 6.55 -2.98
CA VAL A 201 13.35 5.64 -3.70
C VAL A 201 13.39 5.91 -5.20
N LEU A 202 13.37 7.18 -5.61
CA LEU A 202 13.46 7.54 -7.03
C LEU A 202 14.78 7.11 -7.65
N ILE A 203 15.92 7.36 -6.99
CA ILE A 203 17.24 6.93 -7.45
C ILE A 203 17.28 5.40 -7.60
N ARG A 204 16.77 4.65 -6.62
CA ARG A 204 16.67 3.19 -6.70
C ARG A 204 15.84 2.73 -7.89
N ALA A 205 14.68 3.36 -8.13
CA ALA A 205 13.82 3.03 -9.26
C ALA A 205 14.56 3.24 -10.58
N VAL A 206 15.20 4.40 -10.76
CA VAL A 206 15.97 4.71 -11.99
C VAL A 206 17.15 3.75 -12.17
N LEU A 207 17.96 3.52 -11.13
CA LEU A 207 19.14 2.64 -11.23
C LEU A 207 18.76 1.16 -11.47
N GLY A 208 17.61 0.71 -10.95
CA GLY A 208 17.13 -0.66 -11.13
C GLY A 208 16.72 -0.99 -12.57
N TYR A 209 16.50 0.02 -13.41
CA TYR A 209 16.11 -0.13 -14.81
C TYR A 209 17.17 0.32 -15.80
N LEU A 210 18.37 0.72 -15.34
CA LEU A 210 19.49 0.95 -16.24
C LEU A 210 20.00 -0.40 -16.79
N PRO A 211 20.21 -0.53 -18.09
CA PRO A 211 20.82 -1.74 -18.65
C PRO A 211 22.23 -1.91 -18.09
N THR A 212 22.49 -3.08 -17.50
CA THR A 212 23.83 -3.52 -17.06
C THR A 212 24.64 -4.02 -18.22
#